data_9ee4ed3d56f230334ef964b853d36fd3
#
_entry.id   9ee4ed3d56f230334ef964b853d36fd3
#
_cell.length_a   1.000
_cell.length_b   1.000
_cell.length_c   1.000
_cell.angle_alpha   90.00
_cell.angle_beta   90.00
_cell.angle_gamma   90.00
#
_symmetry.space_group_name_H-M   'P 1'
#
loop_
_entity.id
_entity.type
_entity.pdbx_description
1 polymer ?
#
loop_
_entity_poly.entity_id
_entity_poly.type
_entity_poly.pdbx_seq_one_letter_code
_entity_poly.pdbx_strand_id
1 'polypeptide(L)'
;KHGKHIAFKPKDKQRFTRAKTIGEDYTEERLKERITENQSIKVPPVKKRIGNVINMNTNAKVKESKGYEYWATKHNLNTMAESVVFIREHGINSVKQLDEYIRKSAEERQALQDKIKEIDKDIQLLSDIMEQIHAVKKYRSYYKEYKSNHSDKAFFAEYKAEITRYETALATLKKSYSKLPNSKDILDKLDTLQEKKNTLMQEYSSTKSTMDELYQIRKNYGIYMGKEMER
;
A
#
# COMPACT_ATOMS: atom_id res chain seq x y z
N LYS A 1 28.83 -28.84 -27.44
CA LYS A 1 28.12 -30.11 -27.70
C LYS A 1 26.74 -30.00 -27.11
N HIS A 2 25.69 -29.94 -27.93
CA HIS A 2 24.33 -29.95 -27.46
C HIS A 2 24.03 -31.40 -27.02
N GLY A 3 23.88 -31.61 -25.71
CA GLY A 3 23.49 -32.90 -25.16
C GLY A 3 22.02 -33.21 -25.45
N LYS A 4 21.69 -34.49 -25.66
CA LYS A 4 20.34 -35.01 -25.99
C LYS A 4 19.34 -34.83 -24.81
N HIS A 5 19.78 -34.44 -23.61
CA HIS A 5 18.97 -34.32 -22.41
C HIS A 5 19.36 -33.14 -21.54
N ILE A 6 18.36 -32.53 -20.88
CA ILE A 6 18.59 -31.50 -19.88
C ILE A 6 19.24 -32.12 -18.64
N ALA A 7 20.34 -31.52 -18.18
CA ALA A 7 21.03 -31.95 -16.97
C ALA A 7 21.41 -30.71 -16.11
N PHE A 8 21.26 -30.85 -14.81
CA PHE A 8 21.60 -29.84 -13.82
C PHE A 8 22.87 -30.21 -13.08
N LYS A 9 23.70 -29.20 -12.78
CA LYS A 9 24.87 -29.37 -11.91
C LYS A 9 24.67 -28.54 -10.64
N PRO A 10 24.45 -29.18 -9.47
CA PRO A 10 24.44 -28.47 -8.20
C PRO A 10 25.78 -27.77 -7.97
N LYS A 11 25.77 -26.62 -7.28
CA LYS A 11 26.95 -25.79 -7.04
C LYS A 11 28.07 -26.57 -6.32
N ASP A 12 27.68 -27.54 -5.47
CA ASP A 12 28.58 -28.27 -4.60
C ASP A 12 28.92 -29.69 -5.12
N LYS A 13 28.49 -30.05 -6.36
CA LYS A 13 28.77 -31.39 -6.94
C LYS A 13 29.54 -31.25 -8.23
N GLN A 14 30.47 -32.19 -8.46
CA GLN A 14 31.27 -32.23 -9.68
C GLN A 14 30.54 -32.84 -10.88
N ARG A 15 29.50 -33.65 -10.64
CA ARG A 15 28.79 -34.39 -11.69
C ARG A 15 27.43 -33.77 -12.02
N PHE A 16 27.07 -33.81 -13.31
CA PHE A 16 25.73 -33.45 -13.78
C PHE A 16 24.73 -34.56 -13.47
N THR A 17 23.53 -34.20 -13.01
CA THR A 17 22.39 -35.09 -12.82
C THR A 17 21.36 -34.80 -13.91
N ARG A 18 20.87 -35.81 -14.60
CA ARG A 18 19.81 -35.65 -15.63
C ARG A 18 18.51 -35.17 -14.97
N ALA A 19 17.81 -34.26 -15.63
CA ALA A 19 16.58 -33.67 -15.13
C ALA A 19 15.56 -34.77 -14.70
N LYS A 20 15.30 -35.74 -15.54
CA LYS A 20 14.38 -36.87 -15.25
C LYS A 20 14.76 -37.71 -14.03
N THR A 21 16.03 -37.70 -13.61
CA THR A 21 16.52 -38.48 -12.44
C THR A 21 16.25 -37.73 -11.13
N ILE A 22 15.91 -36.45 -11.22
CA ILE A 22 15.60 -35.58 -10.06
C ILE A 22 14.16 -35.85 -9.60
N GLY A 23 13.26 -36.11 -10.54
CA GLY A 23 11.84 -36.42 -10.28
C GLY A 23 10.97 -36.23 -11.51
N GLU A 24 9.74 -36.72 -11.47
CA GLU A 24 8.77 -36.65 -12.57
C GLU A 24 8.45 -35.21 -13.00
N ASP A 25 8.47 -34.25 -12.05
CA ASP A 25 8.23 -32.85 -12.33
C ASP A 25 9.38 -32.15 -13.07
N TYR A 26 10.52 -32.83 -13.26
CA TYR A 26 11.71 -32.34 -13.95
C TYR A 26 11.94 -33.01 -15.31
N THR A 27 10.95 -33.69 -15.85
CA THR A 27 11.00 -34.20 -17.23
C THR A 27 11.03 -33.03 -18.22
N GLU A 28 11.56 -33.26 -19.45
CA GLU A 28 11.67 -32.20 -20.47
C GLU A 28 10.31 -31.61 -20.82
N GLU A 29 9.27 -32.47 -20.89
CA GLU A 29 7.90 -32.05 -21.18
C GLU A 29 7.37 -31.14 -20.06
N ARG A 30 7.48 -31.56 -18.81
CA ARG A 30 7.03 -30.76 -17.64
C ARG A 30 7.80 -29.47 -17.50
N LEU A 31 9.09 -29.45 -17.76
CA LEU A 31 9.88 -28.23 -17.74
C LEU A 31 9.46 -27.28 -18.87
N LYS A 32 9.17 -27.77 -20.07
CA LYS A 32 8.66 -26.96 -21.18
C LYS A 32 7.29 -26.40 -20.87
N GLU A 33 6.35 -27.21 -20.35
CA GLU A 33 5.02 -26.74 -19.91
C GLU A 33 5.14 -25.61 -18.89
N ARG A 34 5.92 -25.80 -17.82
CA ARG A 34 6.13 -24.77 -16.78
C ARG A 34 6.80 -23.51 -17.31
N ILE A 35 7.73 -23.61 -18.25
CA ILE A 35 8.34 -22.45 -18.91
C ILE A 35 7.30 -21.72 -19.75
N THR A 36 6.46 -22.46 -20.49
CA THR A 36 5.40 -21.88 -21.34
C THR A 36 4.31 -21.24 -20.47
N GLU A 37 3.89 -21.88 -19.40
CA GLU A 37 2.94 -21.32 -18.42
C GLU A 37 3.51 -20.07 -17.71
N ASN A 38 4.79 -20.08 -17.33
CA ASN A 38 5.46 -18.92 -16.75
C ASN A 38 5.69 -17.78 -17.76
N GLN A 39 5.80 -18.08 -19.06
CA GLN A 39 5.84 -17.05 -20.10
C GLN A 39 4.46 -16.41 -20.32
N SER A 40 3.37 -17.12 -20.04
CA SER A 40 2.02 -16.55 -20.07
C SER A 40 1.68 -15.74 -18.82
N ILE A 41 2.33 -15.99 -17.71
CA ILE A 41 2.30 -15.10 -16.55
C ILE A 41 3.27 -13.95 -16.86
N LYS A 42 2.75 -12.88 -17.45
CA LYS A 42 3.41 -11.57 -17.41
C LYS A 42 3.47 -11.17 -15.94
N VAL A 43 4.48 -11.67 -15.20
CA VAL A 43 4.87 -11.06 -13.95
C VAL A 43 5.14 -9.59 -14.32
N PRO A 44 4.33 -8.63 -13.83
CA PRO A 44 4.64 -7.24 -14.10
C PRO A 44 6.10 -7.07 -13.64
N PRO A 45 6.96 -6.47 -14.48
CA PRO A 45 8.34 -6.28 -14.09
C PRO A 45 8.30 -5.63 -12.72
N VAL A 46 8.91 -6.29 -11.72
CA VAL A 46 9.08 -5.68 -10.40
C VAL A 46 9.76 -4.37 -10.71
N LYS A 47 9.03 -3.23 -10.59
CA LYS A 47 9.57 -1.91 -10.88
C LYS A 47 10.78 -1.76 -9.98
N LYS A 48 11.95 -1.91 -10.57
CA LYS A 48 13.20 -1.80 -9.86
C LYS A 48 13.31 -0.33 -9.47
N ARG A 49 13.26 -0.05 -8.19
CA ARG A 49 13.38 1.33 -7.69
C ARG A 49 14.69 1.92 -8.18
N ILE A 50 14.64 3.17 -8.61
CA ILE A 50 15.83 3.90 -9.04
C ILE A 50 16.80 3.98 -7.87
N GLY A 51 18.04 3.50 -8.10
CA GLY A 51 19.09 3.45 -7.09
C GLY A 51 19.67 4.83 -6.77
N ASN A 52 20.50 4.88 -5.72
CA ASN A 52 21.28 6.08 -5.38
C ASN A 52 22.55 6.14 -6.26
N VAL A 53 22.82 7.30 -6.82
CA VAL A 53 24.14 7.60 -7.43
C VAL A 53 25.17 7.77 -6.34
N ILE A 54 26.33 7.17 -6.54
CA ILE A 54 27.50 7.28 -5.62
C ILE A 54 28.27 8.54 -6.00
N ASN A 55 28.50 9.42 -5.05
CA ASN A 55 29.34 10.59 -5.27
C ASN A 55 30.82 10.16 -5.40
N MET A 56 31.34 10.20 -6.62
CA MET A 56 32.70 9.75 -6.93
C MET A 56 33.78 10.61 -6.26
N ASN A 57 33.48 11.88 -6.00
CA ASN A 57 34.46 12.83 -5.45
C ASN A 57 34.60 12.74 -3.93
N THR A 58 33.51 12.43 -3.23
CA THR A 58 33.47 12.46 -1.76
C THR A 58 33.51 11.08 -1.12
N ASN A 59 33.22 10.01 -1.86
CA ASN A 59 33.15 8.66 -1.31
C ASN A 59 34.57 8.12 -1.02
N ALA A 60 34.88 7.83 0.23
CA ALA A 60 36.19 7.31 0.67
C ALA A 60 36.55 5.99 -0.01
N LYS A 61 35.59 5.04 -0.13
CA LYS A 61 35.84 3.73 -0.75
C LYS A 61 36.21 3.84 -2.24
N VAL A 62 35.68 4.87 -2.94
CA VAL A 62 36.06 5.14 -4.32
C VAL A 62 37.53 5.56 -4.41
N LYS A 63 37.99 6.36 -3.46
CA LYS A 63 39.37 6.84 -3.40
C LYS A 63 40.37 5.75 -3.01
N GLU A 64 39.94 4.80 -2.18
CA GLU A 64 40.80 3.74 -1.61
C GLU A 64 40.93 2.50 -2.50
N SER A 65 39.94 2.23 -3.37
CA SER A 65 39.88 0.98 -4.13
C SER A 65 39.49 1.20 -5.61
N LYS A 66 40.42 0.93 -6.52
CA LYS A 66 40.15 0.95 -7.99
C LYS A 66 39.04 0.00 -8.43
N GLY A 67 38.93 -1.15 -7.77
CA GLY A 67 37.85 -2.11 -8.04
C GLY A 67 36.48 -1.55 -7.66
N TYR A 68 36.40 -0.84 -6.52
CA TYR A 68 35.18 -0.18 -6.09
C TYR A 68 34.85 1.04 -6.99
N GLU A 69 35.86 1.81 -7.41
CA GLU A 69 35.71 2.91 -8.35
C GLU A 69 35.08 2.44 -9.69
N TYR A 70 35.62 1.37 -10.27
CA TYR A 70 35.08 0.77 -11.49
C TYR A 70 33.63 0.31 -11.31
N TRP A 71 33.35 -0.39 -10.20
CA TRP A 71 32.00 -0.84 -9.87
C TRP A 71 31.05 0.34 -9.68
N ALA A 72 31.45 1.37 -8.92
CA ALA A 72 30.65 2.57 -8.69
C ALA A 72 30.35 3.33 -9.98
N THR A 73 31.31 3.43 -10.89
CA THR A 73 31.11 4.03 -12.22
C THR A 73 30.04 3.28 -13.00
N LYS A 74 30.13 1.94 -13.06
CA LYS A 74 29.15 1.10 -13.74
C LYS A 74 27.78 1.20 -13.10
N HIS A 75 27.70 1.20 -11.76
CA HIS A 75 26.47 1.39 -11.01
C HIS A 75 25.84 2.74 -11.31
N ASN A 76 26.60 3.82 -11.30
CA ASN A 76 26.12 5.16 -11.61
C ASN A 76 25.57 5.27 -13.03
N LEU A 77 26.27 4.70 -14.03
CA LEU A 77 25.81 4.66 -15.40
C LEU A 77 24.46 3.96 -15.54
N ASN A 78 24.29 2.81 -14.90
CA ASN A 78 23.02 2.07 -14.92
C ASN A 78 21.90 2.88 -14.24
N THR A 79 22.16 3.44 -13.07
CA THR A 79 21.19 4.26 -12.31
C THR A 79 20.77 5.50 -13.10
N MET A 80 21.71 6.15 -13.78
CA MET A 80 21.41 7.31 -14.62
C MET A 80 20.61 6.91 -15.87
N ALA A 81 20.93 5.77 -16.50
CA ALA A 81 20.16 5.25 -17.62
C ALA A 81 18.71 4.94 -17.22
N GLU A 82 18.49 4.25 -16.08
CA GLU A 82 17.17 3.99 -15.52
C GLU A 82 16.41 5.31 -15.26
N SER A 83 17.09 6.31 -14.71
CA SER A 83 16.54 7.65 -14.48
C SER A 83 16.10 8.35 -15.78
N VAL A 84 16.91 8.26 -16.83
CA VAL A 84 16.58 8.85 -18.15
C VAL A 84 15.36 8.15 -18.76
N VAL A 85 15.28 6.82 -18.68
CA VAL A 85 14.11 6.07 -19.16
C VAL A 85 12.87 6.55 -18.42
N PHE A 86 12.91 6.61 -17.08
CA PHE A 86 11.79 7.04 -16.25
C PHE A 86 11.31 8.47 -16.61
N ILE A 87 12.24 9.44 -16.75
CA ILE A 87 11.88 10.83 -17.11
C ILE A 87 11.23 10.90 -18.49
N ARG A 88 11.74 10.13 -19.46
CA ARG A 88 11.17 10.08 -20.81
C ARG A 88 9.76 9.48 -20.82
N GLU A 89 9.53 8.40 -20.07
CA GLU A 89 8.21 7.78 -19.94
C GLU A 89 7.17 8.77 -19.37
N HIS A 90 7.60 9.73 -18.53
CA HIS A 90 6.75 10.78 -17.97
C HIS A 90 6.75 12.09 -18.77
N GLY A 91 7.36 12.11 -19.95
CA GLY A 91 7.40 13.29 -20.84
C GLY A 91 8.19 14.49 -20.29
N ILE A 92 9.11 14.23 -19.35
CA ILE A 92 9.92 15.28 -18.69
C ILE A 92 11.20 15.51 -19.51
N ASN A 93 11.40 16.73 -20.01
CA ASN A 93 12.53 17.08 -20.90
C ASN A 93 13.51 18.08 -20.27
N SER A 94 13.23 18.59 -19.07
CA SER A 94 14.09 19.55 -18.39
C SER A 94 13.99 19.43 -16.87
N VAL A 95 15.01 19.92 -16.16
CA VAL A 95 15.01 19.98 -14.68
C VAL A 95 13.86 20.84 -14.17
N LYS A 96 13.53 21.93 -14.85
CA LYS A 96 12.38 22.77 -14.51
C LYS A 96 11.07 21.98 -14.58
N GLN A 97 10.88 21.16 -15.62
CA GLN A 97 9.70 20.30 -15.75
C GLN A 97 9.71 19.19 -14.69
N LEU A 98 10.87 18.65 -14.32
CA LEU A 98 11.00 17.69 -13.23
C LEU A 98 10.56 18.29 -11.89
N ASP A 99 11.06 19.48 -11.56
CA ASP A 99 10.71 20.19 -10.34
C ASP A 99 9.21 20.53 -10.29
N GLU A 100 8.63 20.95 -11.42
CA GLU A 100 7.19 21.20 -11.55
C GLU A 100 6.36 19.92 -11.42
N TYR A 101 6.81 18.82 -12.01
CA TYR A 101 6.13 17.53 -11.89
C TYR A 101 6.15 17.02 -10.44
N ILE A 102 7.28 17.14 -9.75
CA ILE A 102 7.41 16.83 -8.32
C ILE A 102 6.41 17.65 -7.51
N ARG A 103 6.30 18.95 -7.75
CA ARG A 103 5.36 19.84 -7.04
C ARG A 103 3.91 19.42 -7.27
N LYS A 104 3.51 19.18 -8.52
CA LYS A 104 2.16 18.71 -8.88
C LYS A 104 1.83 17.37 -8.21
N SER A 105 2.75 16.42 -8.27
CA SER A 105 2.56 15.11 -7.62
C SER A 105 2.44 15.22 -6.09
N ALA A 106 3.14 16.18 -5.48
CA ALA A 106 3.00 16.46 -4.04
C ALA A 106 1.62 17.05 -3.70
N GLU A 107 1.11 17.96 -4.53
CA GLU A 107 -0.23 18.54 -4.39
C GLU A 107 -1.32 17.47 -4.57
N GLU A 108 -1.21 16.63 -5.60
CA GLU A 108 -2.13 15.51 -5.83
C GLU A 108 -2.14 14.52 -4.67
N ARG A 109 -0.96 14.17 -4.16
CA ARG A 109 -0.84 13.29 -2.98
C ARG A 109 -1.50 13.91 -1.75
N GLN A 110 -1.31 15.22 -1.53
CA GLN A 110 -1.95 15.91 -0.41
C GLN A 110 -3.47 15.88 -0.55
N ALA A 111 -3.98 16.16 -1.75
CA ALA A 111 -5.42 16.12 -2.03
C ALA A 111 -6.02 14.72 -1.80
N LEU A 112 -5.31 13.66 -2.21
CA LEU A 112 -5.73 12.27 -1.93
C LEU A 112 -5.74 11.98 -0.43
N GLN A 113 -4.72 12.43 0.31
CA GLN A 113 -4.65 12.26 1.75
C GLN A 113 -5.81 12.95 2.47
N ASP A 114 -6.18 14.15 2.03
CA ASP A 114 -7.28 14.90 2.64
C ASP A 114 -8.64 14.25 2.36
N LYS A 115 -8.86 13.72 1.13
CA LYS A 115 -10.04 12.90 0.82
C LYS A 115 -10.12 11.62 1.68
N ILE A 116 -8.99 10.94 1.89
CA ILE A 116 -8.95 9.75 2.76
C ILE A 116 -9.33 10.10 4.19
N LYS A 117 -8.80 11.22 4.74
CA LYS A 117 -9.15 11.70 6.08
C LYS A 117 -10.63 12.07 6.21
N GLU A 118 -11.24 12.62 5.17
CA GLU A 118 -12.67 12.95 5.16
C GLU A 118 -13.51 11.66 5.23
N ILE A 119 -13.19 10.66 4.38
CA ILE A 119 -13.85 9.36 4.42
C ILE A 119 -13.65 8.67 5.79
N ASP A 120 -12.49 8.78 6.40
CA ASP A 120 -12.24 8.23 7.74
C ASP A 120 -13.15 8.83 8.81
N LYS A 121 -13.41 10.15 8.73
CA LYS A 121 -14.38 10.81 9.62
C LYS A 121 -15.79 10.29 9.41
N ASP A 122 -16.21 10.10 8.15
CA ASP A 122 -17.53 9.57 7.82
C ASP A 122 -17.70 8.12 8.30
N ILE A 123 -16.68 7.28 8.11
CA ILE A 123 -16.64 5.91 8.62
C ILE A 123 -16.77 5.89 10.16
N GLN A 124 -16.01 6.76 10.85
CA GLN A 124 -16.09 6.86 12.30
C GLN A 124 -17.49 7.26 12.77
N LEU A 125 -18.08 8.29 12.13
CA LEU A 125 -19.43 8.74 12.45
C LEU A 125 -20.47 7.62 12.29
N LEU A 126 -20.43 6.89 11.17
CA LEU A 126 -21.36 5.78 10.92
C LEU A 126 -21.11 4.60 11.88
N SER A 127 -19.87 4.35 12.26
CA SER A 127 -19.50 3.34 13.24
C SER A 127 -20.07 3.67 14.63
N ASP A 128 -19.96 4.93 15.04
CA ASP A 128 -20.53 5.42 16.29
C ASP A 128 -22.07 5.28 16.30
N ILE A 129 -22.72 5.60 15.18
CA ILE A 129 -24.16 5.41 15.00
C ILE A 129 -24.52 3.92 15.12
N MET A 130 -23.76 3.03 14.49
CA MET A 130 -23.97 1.59 14.56
C MET A 130 -23.85 1.07 15.99
N GLU A 131 -22.87 1.58 16.74
CA GLU A 131 -22.71 1.23 18.17
C GLU A 131 -23.96 1.63 18.99
N GLN A 132 -24.52 2.83 18.73
CA GLN A 132 -25.75 3.25 19.42
C GLN A 132 -26.94 2.37 19.01
N ILE A 133 -27.07 2.01 17.74
CA ILE A 133 -28.14 1.09 17.27
C ILE A 133 -28.00 -0.28 17.97
N HIS A 134 -26.80 -0.81 18.10
CA HIS A 134 -26.55 -2.06 18.80
C HIS A 134 -26.91 -1.96 20.29
N ALA A 135 -26.56 -0.86 20.94
CA ALA A 135 -26.92 -0.62 22.35
C ALA A 135 -28.45 -0.58 22.52
N VAL A 136 -29.17 0.15 21.65
CA VAL A 136 -30.63 0.18 21.68
C VAL A 136 -31.23 -1.21 21.48
N LYS A 137 -30.74 -2.00 20.54
CA LYS A 137 -31.22 -3.37 20.32
C LYS A 137 -30.96 -4.28 21.52
N LYS A 138 -29.72 -4.25 22.03
CA LYS A 138 -29.26 -5.11 23.13
C LYS A 138 -30.01 -4.86 24.42
N TYR A 139 -30.20 -3.60 24.77
CA TYR A 139 -30.77 -3.24 26.10
C TYR A 139 -32.27 -2.92 26.05
N ARG A 140 -32.92 -3.11 24.95
CA ARG A 140 -34.37 -2.85 24.74
C ARG A 140 -35.27 -3.63 25.72
N SER A 141 -34.91 -4.89 26.02
CA SER A 141 -35.68 -5.75 26.97
C SER A 141 -35.70 -5.16 28.36
N TYR A 142 -34.56 -4.80 28.90
CA TYR A 142 -34.41 -4.19 30.23
C TYR A 142 -35.23 -2.89 30.34
N TYR A 143 -35.16 -2.03 29.34
CA TYR A 143 -35.93 -0.80 29.33
C TYR A 143 -37.44 -1.03 29.23
N LYS A 144 -37.89 -2.00 28.44
CA LYS A 144 -39.31 -2.36 28.36
C LYS A 144 -39.83 -2.89 29.70
N GLU A 145 -39.09 -3.78 30.34
CA GLU A 145 -39.44 -4.35 31.64
C GLU A 145 -39.49 -3.26 32.72
N TYR A 146 -38.50 -2.38 32.76
CA TYR A 146 -38.52 -1.22 33.65
C TYR A 146 -39.77 -0.35 33.48
N LYS A 147 -40.19 -0.08 32.24
CA LYS A 147 -41.40 0.70 31.98
C LYS A 147 -42.70 -0.05 32.27
N SER A 148 -42.76 -1.35 32.04
CA SER A 148 -43.93 -2.17 32.35
C SER A 148 -44.14 -2.33 33.85
N ASN A 149 -43.10 -2.33 34.64
CA ASN A 149 -43.15 -2.41 36.11
C ASN A 149 -43.30 -1.02 36.77
N HIS A 150 -43.98 -0.07 36.11
CA HIS A 150 -44.24 1.28 36.62
C HIS A 150 -42.98 2.03 37.07
N SER A 151 -41.84 1.77 36.42
CA SER A 151 -40.53 2.36 36.76
C SER A 151 -40.06 2.01 38.18
N ASP A 152 -40.15 0.72 38.54
CA ASP A 152 -39.69 0.20 39.82
C ASP A 152 -38.24 0.61 40.14
N LYS A 153 -38.05 1.22 41.30
CA LYS A 153 -36.73 1.70 41.76
C LYS A 153 -35.76 0.56 42.09
N ALA A 154 -36.26 -0.59 42.55
CA ALA A 154 -35.42 -1.75 42.84
C ALA A 154 -34.87 -2.34 41.54
N PHE A 155 -35.71 -2.56 40.53
CA PHE A 155 -35.31 -3.01 39.19
C PHE A 155 -34.34 -2.02 38.52
N PHE A 156 -34.63 -0.72 38.66
CA PHE A 156 -33.69 0.30 38.12
C PHE A 156 -32.34 0.25 38.84
N ALA A 157 -32.28 0.05 40.13
CA ALA A 157 -31.01 -0.04 40.84
C ALA A 157 -30.16 -1.25 40.40
N GLU A 158 -30.82 -2.38 40.13
CA GLU A 158 -30.19 -3.61 39.66
C GLU A 158 -29.64 -3.47 38.19
N TYR A 159 -30.45 -2.90 37.28
CA TYR A 159 -30.14 -2.80 35.85
C TYR A 159 -29.86 -1.36 35.40
N LYS A 160 -29.31 -0.54 36.27
CA LYS A 160 -29.07 0.89 36.01
C LYS A 160 -28.18 1.14 34.82
N ALA A 161 -27.13 0.34 34.66
CA ALA A 161 -26.18 0.51 33.56
C ALA A 161 -26.83 0.25 32.21
N GLU A 162 -27.61 -0.81 32.08
CA GLU A 162 -28.31 -1.23 30.86
C GLU A 162 -29.39 -0.23 30.48
N ILE A 163 -30.22 0.20 31.43
CA ILE A 163 -31.28 1.18 31.19
C ILE A 163 -30.70 2.52 30.82
N THR A 164 -29.70 3.01 31.54
CA THR A 164 -29.03 4.30 31.23
C THR A 164 -28.36 4.24 29.86
N ARG A 165 -27.68 3.12 29.49
CA ARG A 165 -27.06 2.95 28.19
C ARG A 165 -28.10 2.96 27.06
N TYR A 166 -29.26 2.32 27.26
CA TYR A 166 -30.37 2.37 26.30
C TYR A 166 -30.88 3.80 26.09
N GLU A 167 -31.16 4.53 27.18
CA GLU A 167 -31.70 5.88 27.12
C GLU A 167 -30.73 6.85 26.45
N THR A 168 -29.44 6.77 26.82
CA THR A 168 -28.39 7.59 26.21
C THR A 168 -28.25 7.30 24.72
N ALA A 169 -28.19 6.04 24.32
CA ALA A 169 -28.09 5.64 22.93
C ALA A 169 -29.30 6.10 22.12
N LEU A 170 -30.52 5.93 22.66
CA LEU A 170 -31.74 6.36 22.02
C LEU A 170 -31.82 7.90 21.88
N ALA A 171 -31.40 8.63 22.91
CA ALA A 171 -31.36 10.10 22.87
C ALA A 171 -30.35 10.60 21.82
N THR A 172 -29.18 9.97 21.74
CA THR A 172 -28.17 10.31 20.73
C THR A 172 -28.69 10.08 19.32
N LEU A 173 -29.33 8.93 19.05
CA LEU A 173 -29.90 8.62 17.75
C LEU A 173 -31.05 9.59 17.38
N LYS A 174 -31.89 9.94 18.33
CA LYS A 174 -33.03 10.87 18.11
C LYS A 174 -32.59 12.31 17.80
N LYS A 175 -31.38 12.72 18.22
CA LYS A 175 -30.83 14.04 17.84
C LYS A 175 -30.53 14.15 16.36
N SER A 176 -30.08 13.05 15.75
CA SER A 176 -29.64 13.02 14.34
C SER A 176 -30.69 12.43 13.40
N TYR A 177 -31.63 11.65 13.91
CA TYR A 177 -32.62 10.92 13.10
C TYR A 177 -34.03 11.04 13.68
N SER A 178 -34.99 11.41 12.84
CA SER A 178 -36.42 11.44 13.20
C SER A 178 -36.98 10.02 13.45
N LYS A 179 -36.45 9.02 12.76
CA LYS A 179 -36.73 7.58 12.95
C LYS A 179 -35.42 6.85 13.14
N LEU A 180 -35.44 5.77 13.95
CA LEU A 180 -34.25 4.94 14.13
C LEU A 180 -33.76 4.40 12.78
N PRO A 181 -32.48 4.63 12.44
CA PRO A 181 -31.94 4.15 11.17
C PRO A 181 -31.88 2.61 11.16
N ASN A 182 -32.02 2.05 9.98
CA ASN A 182 -31.88 0.63 9.79
C ASN A 182 -30.39 0.25 9.82
N SER A 183 -30.03 -0.76 10.59
CA SER A 183 -28.64 -1.22 10.69
C SER A 183 -28.08 -1.66 9.36
N LYS A 184 -28.91 -2.25 8.48
CA LYS A 184 -28.48 -2.72 7.17
C LYS A 184 -28.05 -1.56 6.30
N ASP A 185 -28.86 -0.48 6.27
CA ASP A 185 -28.53 0.71 5.46
C ASP A 185 -27.26 1.41 5.91
N ILE A 186 -26.96 1.35 7.22
CA ILE A 186 -25.70 1.89 7.76
C ILE A 186 -24.51 0.98 7.38
N LEU A 187 -24.67 -0.34 7.43
CA LEU A 187 -23.64 -1.28 7.00
C LEU A 187 -23.33 -1.12 5.52
N ASP A 188 -24.33 -1.07 4.65
CA ASP A 188 -24.16 -0.89 3.20
C ASP A 188 -23.40 0.43 2.89
N LYS A 189 -23.67 1.49 3.67
CA LYS A 189 -22.91 2.75 3.56
C LYS A 189 -21.48 2.61 4.02
N LEU A 190 -21.23 1.91 5.14
CA LEU A 190 -19.88 1.65 5.64
C LEU A 190 -19.06 0.86 4.63
N ASP A 191 -19.64 -0.19 4.04
CA ASP A 191 -18.97 -1.00 3.02
C ASP A 191 -18.61 -0.14 1.79
N THR A 192 -19.55 0.69 1.33
CA THR A 192 -19.31 1.62 0.20
C THR A 192 -18.19 2.62 0.49
N LEU A 193 -18.14 3.17 1.71
CA LEU A 193 -17.06 4.09 2.12
C LEU A 193 -15.72 3.37 2.24
N GLN A 194 -15.72 2.14 2.76
CA GLN A 194 -14.51 1.33 2.86
C GLN A 194 -13.93 0.98 1.48
N GLU A 195 -14.76 0.64 0.50
CA GLU A 195 -14.33 0.41 -0.88
C GLU A 195 -13.73 1.67 -1.50
N LYS A 196 -14.40 2.83 -1.33
CA LYS A 196 -13.87 4.13 -1.78
C LYS A 196 -12.52 4.46 -1.14
N LYS A 197 -12.40 4.24 0.18
CA LYS A 197 -11.13 4.42 0.89
C LYS A 197 -10.04 3.54 0.33
N ASN A 198 -10.32 2.25 0.09
CA ASN A 198 -9.36 1.30 -0.47
C ASN A 198 -8.86 1.75 -1.86
N THR A 199 -9.76 2.23 -2.72
CA THR A 199 -9.39 2.77 -4.04
C THR A 199 -8.47 3.99 -3.91
N LEU A 200 -8.83 4.96 -3.07
CA LEU A 200 -7.99 6.14 -2.83
C LEU A 200 -6.63 5.80 -2.19
N MET A 201 -6.58 4.79 -1.34
CA MET A 201 -5.32 4.30 -0.76
C MET A 201 -4.39 3.68 -1.80
N GLN A 202 -4.94 2.97 -2.80
CA GLN A 202 -4.18 2.45 -3.92
C GLN A 202 -3.61 3.58 -4.78
N GLU A 203 -4.43 4.58 -5.11
CA GLU A 203 -4.00 5.79 -5.85
C GLU A 203 -2.92 6.54 -5.08
N TYR A 204 -3.11 6.77 -3.78
CA TYR A 204 -2.13 7.41 -2.90
C TYR A 204 -0.80 6.64 -2.87
N SER A 205 -0.85 5.32 -2.78
CA SER A 205 0.35 4.47 -2.77
C SER A 205 1.11 4.55 -4.11
N SER A 206 0.38 4.55 -5.23
CA SER A 206 0.96 4.70 -6.57
C SER A 206 1.62 6.08 -6.73
N THR A 207 0.92 7.15 -6.41
CA THR A 207 1.44 8.53 -6.48
C THR A 207 2.66 8.70 -5.58
N LYS A 208 2.63 8.14 -4.37
CA LYS A 208 3.77 8.16 -3.45
C LYS A 208 4.99 7.47 -4.05
N SER A 209 4.81 6.27 -4.63
CA SER A 209 5.92 5.53 -5.25
C SER A 209 6.57 6.33 -6.38
N THR A 210 5.76 6.91 -7.27
CA THR A 210 6.24 7.74 -8.38
C THR A 210 6.98 8.97 -7.87
N MET A 211 6.47 9.62 -6.82
CA MET A 211 7.09 10.79 -6.22
C MET A 211 8.43 10.47 -5.56
N ASP A 212 8.55 9.33 -4.87
CA ASP A 212 9.80 8.87 -4.26
C ASP A 212 10.87 8.65 -5.35
N GLU A 213 10.49 8.08 -6.50
CA GLU A 213 11.38 7.91 -7.65
C GLU A 213 11.82 9.25 -8.27
N LEU A 214 10.90 10.19 -8.41
CA LEU A 214 11.21 11.54 -8.91
C LEU A 214 12.16 12.31 -7.99
N TYR A 215 11.96 12.24 -6.68
CA TYR A 215 12.88 12.82 -5.70
C TYR A 215 14.25 12.15 -5.79
N GLN A 216 14.31 10.83 -5.96
CA GLN A 216 15.56 10.11 -6.12
C GLN A 216 16.31 10.53 -7.38
N ILE A 217 15.59 10.69 -8.50
CA ILE A 217 16.16 11.19 -9.76
C ILE A 217 16.71 12.61 -9.58
N ARG A 218 15.93 13.48 -8.93
CA ARG A 218 16.34 14.87 -8.69
C ARG A 218 17.60 14.96 -7.83
N LYS A 219 17.68 14.12 -6.80
CA LYS A 219 18.87 13.99 -5.94
C LYS A 219 20.07 13.47 -6.72
N ASN A 220 19.91 12.40 -7.51
CA ASN A 220 20.95 11.83 -8.34
C ASN A 220 21.51 12.87 -9.32
N TYR A 221 20.64 13.65 -9.94
CA TYR A 221 21.03 14.75 -10.82
C TYR A 221 21.88 15.80 -10.11
N GLY A 222 21.49 16.19 -8.88
CA GLY A 222 22.26 17.12 -8.06
C GLY A 222 23.68 16.61 -7.78
N ILE A 223 23.80 15.35 -7.37
CA ILE A 223 25.12 14.72 -7.13
C ILE A 223 25.96 14.67 -8.40
N TYR A 224 25.37 14.31 -9.54
CA TYR A 224 26.06 14.22 -10.81
C TYR A 224 26.57 15.59 -11.30
N MET A 225 25.80 16.65 -11.10
CA MET A 225 26.15 18.02 -11.48
C MET A 225 27.04 18.73 -10.46
N GLY A 226 27.45 18.05 -9.39
CA GLY A 226 28.28 18.63 -8.31
C GLY A 226 27.55 19.70 -7.48
N LYS A 227 26.21 19.77 -7.59
CA LYS A 227 25.35 20.66 -6.78
C LYS A 227 24.72 19.85 -5.67
N GLU A 228 25.19 20.02 -4.44
CA GLU A 228 24.45 19.51 -3.27
C GLU A 228 23.12 20.25 -3.19
N MET A 229 22.03 19.51 -3.00
CA MET A 229 20.74 20.14 -2.73
C MET A 229 20.80 20.70 -1.30
N GLU A 230 20.72 22.00 -1.17
CA GLU A 230 20.38 22.63 0.10
C GLU A 230 19.02 22.09 0.58
N ARG A 231 18.98 21.66 1.85
CA ARG A 231 17.79 21.11 2.50
C ARG A 231 16.75 22.18 2.78
#